data_d12bd480f36668ca57d22b2b3cdf6ab2
#
_entry.id   d12bd480f36668ca57d22b2b3cdf6ab2
#
_cell.length_a   1.000
_cell.length_b   1.000
_cell.length_c   1.000
_cell.angle_alpha   90.00
_cell.angle_beta   90.00
_cell.angle_gamma   90.00
#
_symmetry.space_group_name_H-M   'P 1'
#
loop_
_entity.id
_entity.type
_entity.pdbx_description
1 polymer ?
#
loop_
_entity_poly.entity_id
_entity_poly.type
_entity_poly.pdbx_seq_one_letter_code
_entity_poly.pdbx_strand_id
1 'polypeptide(L)'
;KISIRKIAKRAGYNSATLYYYFEDLEHLILFASIRYLREYTSALARNIKKGMTTIEKYRTVYETFNHYAFRSPVIFHNMFFGKYSPMLLEVIKEYYDIFPDDLEGHDELLRGLLTQGNMYSRDKQIVDQLVSEGTIEDKKSDITLKIIISVHESYVYEAMIQGDKLDLDSHE
;
A
#
# COMPACT_ATOMS: atom_id res chain seq x y z
N LYS A 1 1.65 6.40 23.75
CA LYS A 1 0.68 5.92 22.75
C LYS A 1 0.12 7.14 22.02
N ILE A 2 0.05 7.11 20.68
CA ILE A 2 -0.55 8.14 19.83
C ILE A 2 -2.09 8.06 19.96
N SER A 3 -2.77 9.20 19.85
CA SER A 3 -4.24 9.28 19.84
C SER A 3 -4.69 10.53 19.08
N ILE A 4 -5.92 10.54 18.54
CA ILE A 4 -6.52 11.71 17.88
C ILE A 4 -6.45 12.95 18.77
N ARG A 5 -6.75 12.82 20.07
CA ARG A 5 -6.69 13.95 21.02
C ARG A 5 -5.29 14.57 21.13
N LYS A 6 -4.23 13.73 21.14
CA LYS A 6 -2.85 14.22 21.18
C LYS A 6 -2.45 14.88 19.87
N ILE A 7 -2.88 14.34 18.75
CA ILE A 7 -2.63 14.91 17.41
C ILE A 7 -3.33 16.26 17.30
N ALA A 8 -4.62 16.34 17.61
CA ALA A 8 -5.39 17.57 17.60
C ALA A 8 -4.73 18.66 18.46
N LYS A 9 -4.41 18.34 19.71
CA LYS A 9 -3.73 19.27 20.62
C LYS A 9 -2.40 19.79 20.04
N ARG A 10 -1.60 18.92 19.43
CA ARG A 10 -0.31 19.30 18.84
C ARG A 10 -0.48 20.17 17.59
N ALA A 11 -1.54 19.93 16.83
CA ALA A 11 -1.92 20.73 15.65
C ALA A 11 -2.65 22.03 15.99
N GLY A 12 -2.94 22.30 17.27
CA GLY A 12 -3.67 23.50 17.69
C GLY A 12 -5.19 23.44 17.47
N TYR A 13 -5.74 22.26 17.28
CA TYR A 13 -7.18 22.06 17.04
C TYR A 13 -7.87 21.36 18.23
N ASN A 14 -9.20 21.52 18.28
CA ASN A 14 -10.04 20.69 19.15
C ASN A 14 -10.14 19.27 18.56
N SER A 15 -10.13 18.26 19.43
CA SER A 15 -10.30 16.86 19.00
C SER A 15 -11.63 16.61 18.28
N ALA A 16 -12.70 17.34 18.61
CA ALA A 16 -13.97 17.27 17.91
C ALA A 16 -13.85 17.60 16.41
N THR A 17 -12.97 18.55 16.07
CA THR A 17 -12.68 18.88 14.66
C THR A 17 -12.13 17.67 13.90
N LEU A 18 -11.20 16.92 14.47
CA LEU A 18 -10.66 15.73 13.81
C LEU A 18 -11.68 14.59 13.74
N TYR A 19 -12.53 14.41 14.77
CA TYR A 19 -13.60 13.41 14.73
C TYR A 19 -14.73 13.75 13.75
N TYR A 20 -14.82 14.98 13.29
CA TYR A 20 -15.72 15.35 12.20
C TYR A 20 -15.27 14.77 10.85
N TYR A 21 -13.95 14.69 10.62
CA TYR A 21 -13.37 14.18 9.36
C TYR A 21 -12.96 12.70 9.41
N PHE A 22 -12.59 12.20 10.58
CA PHE A 22 -12.02 10.86 10.74
C PHE A 22 -12.77 10.09 11.81
N GLU A 23 -13.24 8.88 11.49
CA GLU A 23 -13.96 8.03 12.43
C GLU A 23 -13.10 7.67 13.65
N ASP A 24 -11.83 7.32 13.41
CA ASP A 24 -10.89 6.95 14.45
C ASP A 24 -9.42 7.26 14.03
N LEU A 25 -8.49 6.84 14.88
CA LEU A 25 -7.06 7.04 14.64
C LEU A 25 -6.55 6.31 13.39
N GLU A 26 -7.07 5.12 13.11
CA GLU A 26 -6.64 4.31 11.96
C GLU A 26 -7.07 4.97 10.65
N HIS A 27 -8.29 5.54 10.60
CA HIS A 27 -8.76 6.32 9.46
C HIS A 27 -7.87 7.55 9.20
N LEU A 28 -7.55 8.32 10.25
CA LEU A 28 -6.64 9.46 10.15
C LEU A 28 -5.24 9.04 9.69
N ILE A 29 -4.72 7.90 10.20
CA ILE A 29 -3.43 7.37 9.77
C ILE A 29 -3.49 6.98 8.30
N LEU A 30 -4.56 6.31 7.83
CA LEU A 30 -4.71 5.94 6.44
C LEU A 30 -4.63 7.17 5.53
N PHE A 31 -5.39 8.22 5.82
CA PHE A 31 -5.36 9.48 5.06
C PHE A 31 -3.94 10.09 5.03
N ALA A 32 -3.31 10.22 6.20
CA ALA A 32 -1.95 10.75 6.31
C ALA A 32 -0.89 9.87 5.59
N SER A 33 -1.20 8.59 5.38
CA SER A 33 -0.30 7.62 4.76
C SER A 33 -0.24 7.69 3.23
N ILE A 34 -1.17 8.40 2.58
CA ILE A 34 -1.20 8.52 1.10
C ILE A 34 0.11 9.08 0.56
N ARG A 35 0.78 9.95 1.31
CA ARG A 35 2.12 10.45 0.96
C ARG A 35 3.15 9.32 0.82
N TYR A 36 3.12 8.31 1.70
CA TYR A 36 4.00 7.14 1.62
C TYR A 36 3.65 6.25 0.43
N LEU A 37 2.37 6.12 0.11
CA LEU A 37 1.91 5.43 -1.09
C LEU A 37 2.49 6.07 -2.36
N ARG A 38 2.54 7.40 -2.43
CA ARG A 38 3.14 8.13 -3.53
C ARG A 38 4.63 7.80 -3.69
N GLU A 39 5.40 7.78 -2.61
CA GLU A 39 6.83 7.42 -2.66
C GLU A 39 7.02 5.99 -3.17
N TYR A 40 6.27 5.04 -2.67
CA TYR A 40 6.27 3.64 -3.11
C TYR A 40 5.91 3.51 -4.59
N THR A 41 4.82 4.11 -5.03
CA THR A 41 4.36 4.01 -6.42
C THR A 41 5.31 4.70 -7.39
N SER A 42 5.93 5.82 -6.99
CA SER A 42 6.98 6.48 -7.77
C SER A 42 8.23 5.60 -7.92
N ALA A 43 8.63 4.89 -6.87
CA ALA A 43 9.73 3.93 -6.94
C ALA A 43 9.36 2.74 -7.85
N LEU A 44 8.15 2.22 -7.72
CA LEU A 44 7.67 1.13 -8.56
C LEU A 44 7.69 1.49 -10.05
N ALA A 45 7.22 2.69 -10.41
CA ALA A 45 7.28 3.19 -11.80
C ALA A 45 8.72 3.30 -12.33
N ARG A 46 9.68 3.68 -11.46
CA ARG A 46 11.10 3.70 -11.85
C ARG A 46 11.71 2.31 -11.98
N ASN A 47 11.26 1.35 -11.20
CA ASN A 47 11.80 -0.01 -11.16
C ASN A 47 11.26 -0.90 -12.27
N ILE A 48 10.00 -0.73 -12.68
CA ILE A 48 9.43 -1.44 -13.83
C ILE A 48 10.04 -0.89 -15.12
N LYS A 49 10.69 -1.76 -15.90
CA LYS A 49 11.36 -1.40 -17.14
C LYS A 49 10.61 -1.93 -18.35
N LYS A 50 10.75 -1.22 -19.47
CA LYS A 50 10.27 -1.69 -20.77
C LYS A 50 10.98 -3.00 -21.14
N GLY A 51 10.19 -4.00 -21.55
CA GLY A 51 10.73 -5.32 -21.95
C GLY A 51 10.78 -6.37 -20.84
N MET A 52 10.45 -6.01 -19.58
CA MET A 52 10.27 -7.01 -18.53
C MET A 52 9.12 -7.95 -18.85
N THR A 53 9.32 -9.24 -18.61
CA THR A 53 8.26 -10.27 -18.59
C THR A 53 7.28 -10.00 -17.46
N THR A 54 6.10 -10.62 -17.51
CA THR A 54 5.08 -10.47 -16.45
C THR A 54 5.60 -10.94 -15.11
N ILE A 55 6.34 -12.04 -15.06
CA ILE A 55 6.93 -12.56 -13.82
C ILE A 55 8.01 -11.63 -13.23
N GLU A 56 8.84 -11.02 -14.08
CA GLU A 56 9.83 -10.03 -13.65
C GLU A 56 9.16 -8.76 -13.11
N LYS A 57 8.08 -8.29 -13.74
CA LYS A 57 7.27 -7.18 -13.21
C LYS A 57 6.68 -7.53 -11.85
N TYR A 58 6.11 -8.74 -11.71
CA TYR A 58 5.51 -9.18 -10.47
C TYR A 58 6.52 -9.26 -9.33
N ARG A 59 7.70 -9.82 -9.59
CA ARG A 59 8.82 -9.81 -8.67
C ARG A 59 9.21 -8.38 -8.27
N THR A 60 9.38 -7.49 -9.23
CA THR A 60 9.73 -6.07 -9.00
C THR A 60 8.69 -5.35 -8.13
N VAL A 61 7.39 -5.64 -8.32
CA VAL A 61 6.32 -5.11 -7.48
C VAL A 61 6.54 -5.50 -6.02
N TYR A 62 6.79 -6.78 -5.74
CA TYR A 62 6.97 -7.25 -4.37
C TYR A 62 8.29 -6.85 -3.73
N GLU A 63 9.39 -6.84 -4.48
CA GLU A 63 10.69 -6.32 -4.00
C GLU A 63 10.55 -4.84 -3.59
N THR A 64 9.88 -4.03 -4.43
CA THR A 64 9.62 -2.63 -4.13
C THR A 64 8.67 -2.48 -2.95
N PHE A 65 7.59 -3.27 -2.89
CA PHE A 65 6.64 -3.26 -1.77
C PHE A 65 7.34 -3.59 -0.45
N ASN A 66 8.10 -4.68 -0.39
CA ASN A 66 8.80 -5.12 0.80
C ASN A 66 9.78 -4.05 1.32
N HIS A 67 10.53 -3.42 0.40
CA HIS A 67 11.45 -2.35 0.77
C HIS A 67 10.77 -1.21 1.53
N TYR A 68 9.59 -0.77 1.09
CA TYR A 68 8.84 0.30 1.75
C TYR A 68 8.07 -0.19 2.97
N ALA A 69 7.47 -1.36 2.88
CA ALA A 69 6.67 -1.94 3.95
C ALA A 69 7.50 -2.22 5.20
N PHE A 70 8.70 -2.78 5.06
CA PHE A 70 9.58 -3.05 6.21
C PHE A 70 10.19 -1.79 6.81
N ARG A 71 10.34 -0.72 6.04
CA ARG A 71 10.76 0.60 6.57
C ARG A 71 9.68 1.32 7.35
N SER A 72 8.42 1.10 7.03
CA SER A 72 7.28 1.77 7.67
C SER A 72 6.13 0.78 7.90
N PRO A 73 6.35 -0.30 8.69
CA PRO A 73 5.42 -1.43 8.73
C PRO A 73 4.05 -1.07 9.28
N VAL A 74 3.98 -0.19 10.28
CA VAL A 74 2.69 0.29 10.84
C VAL A 74 1.85 1.00 9.77
N ILE A 75 2.51 1.81 8.92
CA ILE A 75 1.85 2.58 7.85
C ILE A 75 1.36 1.63 6.76
N PHE A 76 2.24 0.75 6.27
CA PHE A 76 1.90 -0.17 5.19
C PHE A 76 0.89 -1.24 5.63
N HIS A 77 1.00 -1.75 6.86
CA HIS A 77 0.00 -2.66 7.40
C HIS A 77 -1.38 -1.98 7.47
N ASN A 78 -1.46 -0.78 8.04
CA ASN A 78 -2.73 -0.04 8.15
C ASN A 78 -3.32 0.26 6.76
N MET A 79 -2.48 0.61 5.79
CA MET A 79 -2.90 0.97 4.44
C MET A 79 -3.44 -0.23 3.64
N PHE A 80 -2.76 -1.37 3.70
CA PHE A 80 -3.05 -2.51 2.81
C PHE A 80 -3.80 -3.65 3.48
N PHE A 81 -3.71 -3.78 4.81
CA PHE A 81 -4.26 -4.90 5.59
C PHE A 81 -5.11 -4.45 6.79
N GLY A 82 -5.14 -3.15 7.10
CA GLY A 82 -5.89 -2.61 8.23
C GLY A 82 -7.40 -2.54 7.96
N LYS A 83 -8.15 -2.15 8.99
CA LYS A 83 -9.61 -2.03 9.00
C LYS A 83 -10.14 -1.19 7.82
N TYR A 84 -9.43 -0.13 7.45
CA TYR A 84 -9.84 0.81 6.41
C TYR A 84 -9.19 0.53 5.04
N SER A 85 -8.44 -0.58 4.88
CA SER A 85 -7.85 -0.93 3.59
C SER A 85 -8.87 -1.07 2.45
N PRO A 86 -10.13 -1.49 2.66
CA PRO A 86 -11.15 -1.47 1.61
C PRO A 86 -11.49 -0.06 1.11
N MET A 87 -11.32 0.96 1.95
CA MET A 87 -11.59 2.37 1.62
C MET A 87 -10.38 3.09 0.99
N LEU A 88 -9.26 2.40 0.81
CA LEU A 88 -8.01 3.02 0.34
C LEU A 88 -8.21 3.83 -0.94
N LEU A 89 -9.01 3.34 -1.89
CA LEU A 89 -9.28 4.04 -3.15
C LEU A 89 -10.04 5.36 -2.94
N GLU A 90 -11.02 5.36 -2.04
CA GLU A 90 -11.81 6.56 -1.71
C GLU A 90 -10.92 7.59 -1.02
N VAL A 91 -10.13 7.15 -0.05
CA VAL A 91 -9.16 8.02 0.66
C VAL A 91 -8.10 8.59 -0.28
N ILE A 92 -7.63 7.82 -1.29
CA ILE A 92 -6.73 8.30 -2.32
C ILE A 92 -7.39 9.44 -3.13
N LYS A 93 -8.64 9.27 -3.53
CA LYS A 93 -9.38 10.30 -4.27
C LYS A 93 -9.54 11.57 -3.43
N GLU A 94 -10.02 11.44 -2.20
CA GLU A 94 -10.16 12.57 -1.27
C GLU A 94 -8.83 13.31 -1.05
N TYR A 95 -7.73 12.58 -0.92
CA TYR A 95 -6.41 13.17 -0.76
C TYR A 95 -6.02 14.03 -1.97
N TYR A 96 -6.20 13.51 -3.18
CA TYR A 96 -5.83 14.23 -4.41
C TYR A 96 -6.82 15.33 -4.79
N ASP A 97 -8.06 15.27 -4.30
CA ASP A 97 -9.00 16.41 -4.40
C ASP A 97 -8.52 17.59 -3.56
N ILE A 98 -7.85 17.34 -2.43
CA ILE A 98 -7.28 18.38 -1.54
C ILE A 98 -5.88 18.80 -2.02
N PHE A 99 -5.08 17.86 -2.52
CA PHE A 99 -3.68 18.04 -2.92
C PHE A 99 -3.45 17.64 -4.39
N PRO A 100 -4.07 18.32 -5.37
CA PRO A 100 -3.99 17.93 -6.79
C PRO A 100 -2.56 17.97 -7.34
N ASP A 101 -1.72 18.89 -6.85
CA ASP A 101 -0.33 19.03 -7.29
C ASP A 101 0.51 17.77 -6.95
N ASP A 102 0.12 17.02 -5.94
CA ASP A 102 0.78 15.77 -5.57
C ASP A 102 0.58 14.65 -6.60
N LEU A 103 -0.38 14.80 -7.53
CA LEU A 103 -0.64 13.86 -8.63
C LEU A 103 0.07 14.29 -9.94
N GLU A 104 0.56 15.52 -10.04
CA GLU A 104 1.23 16.00 -11.25
C GLU A 104 2.54 15.23 -11.53
N GLY A 105 2.79 14.94 -12.81
CA GLY A 105 4.01 14.26 -13.26
C GLY A 105 3.99 12.74 -13.13
N HIS A 106 2.87 12.14 -12.72
CA HIS A 106 2.72 10.68 -12.70
C HIS A 106 2.19 10.17 -14.06
N ASP A 107 2.86 9.15 -14.59
CA ASP A 107 2.42 8.50 -15.83
C ASP A 107 1.11 7.68 -15.62
N GLU A 108 0.56 7.19 -16.73
CA GLU A 108 -0.70 6.46 -16.74
C GLU A 108 -0.64 5.15 -15.95
N LEU A 109 0.52 4.48 -15.91
CA LEU A 109 0.75 3.27 -15.13
C LEU A 109 0.64 3.58 -13.62
N LEU A 110 1.25 4.67 -13.18
CA LEU A 110 1.21 5.11 -11.80
C LEU A 110 -0.21 5.50 -11.38
N ARG A 111 -0.91 6.25 -12.24
CA ARG A 111 -2.33 6.58 -12.02
C ARG A 111 -3.18 5.32 -11.90
N GLY A 112 -2.97 4.32 -12.76
CA GLY A 112 -3.62 3.02 -12.67
C GLY A 112 -3.37 2.31 -11.34
N LEU A 113 -2.11 2.25 -10.88
CA LEU A 113 -1.76 1.65 -9.60
C LEU A 113 -2.36 2.40 -8.39
N LEU A 114 -2.39 3.73 -8.43
CA LEU A 114 -3.00 4.56 -7.39
C LEU A 114 -4.52 4.42 -7.33
N THR A 115 -5.16 4.13 -8.45
CA THR A 115 -6.64 4.02 -8.54
C THR A 115 -7.17 2.60 -8.31
N GLN A 116 -6.30 1.60 -8.16
CA GLN A 116 -6.70 0.22 -7.87
C GLN A 116 -6.67 -0.05 -6.37
N GLY A 117 -7.73 0.22 -5.69
CA GLY A 117 -8.00 0.12 -4.27
C GLY A 117 -7.14 -0.83 -3.43
N ASN A 118 -7.57 -2.07 -3.24
CA ASN A 118 -6.91 -3.02 -2.35
C ASN A 118 -5.83 -3.87 -3.05
N MET A 119 -4.99 -4.52 -2.25
CA MET A 119 -3.88 -5.35 -2.73
C MET A 119 -4.36 -6.52 -3.59
N TYR A 120 -5.50 -7.13 -3.26
CA TYR A 120 -6.08 -8.23 -4.03
C TYR A 120 -6.37 -7.81 -5.48
N SER A 121 -7.03 -6.68 -5.68
CA SER A 121 -7.38 -6.19 -7.04
C SER A 121 -6.15 -5.86 -7.87
N ARG A 122 -5.09 -5.33 -7.24
CA ARG A 122 -3.81 -5.02 -7.91
C ARG A 122 -3.11 -6.28 -8.37
N ASP A 123 -2.96 -7.24 -7.48
CA ASP A 123 -2.24 -8.48 -7.77
C ASP A 123 -3.01 -9.37 -8.73
N LYS A 124 -4.35 -9.37 -8.65
CA LYS A 124 -5.20 -10.15 -9.54
C LYS A 124 -4.93 -9.85 -11.00
N GLN A 125 -4.74 -8.60 -11.38
CA GLN A 125 -4.46 -8.26 -12.78
C GLN A 125 -3.17 -8.90 -13.29
N ILE A 126 -2.12 -8.92 -12.47
CA ILE A 126 -0.84 -9.54 -12.84
C ILE A 126 -0.98 -11.05 -12.89
N VAL A 127 -1.68 -11.64 -11.91
CA VAL A 127 -1.93 -13.09 -11.87
C VAL A 127 -2.78 -13.53 -13.06
N ASP A 128 -3.82 -12.79 -13.44
CA ASP A 128 -4.66 -13.08 -14.62
C ASP A 128 -3.81 -13.03 -15.92
N GLN A 129 -2.85 -12.12 -16.00
CA GLN A 129 -1.91 -12.10 -17.12
C GLN A 129 -0.99 -13.32 -17.11
N LEU A 130 -0.45 -13.74 -15.95
CA LEU A 130 0.35 -14.97 -15.82
C LEU A 130 -0.43 -16.23 -16.18
N VAL A 131 -1.73 -16.26 -15.89
CA VAL A 131 -2.64 -17.33 -16.34
C VAL A 131 -2.76 -17.31 -17.87
N SER A 132 -3.01 -16.14 -18.47
CA SER A 132 -3.14 -16.00 -19.93
C SER A 132 -1.87 -16.39 -20.70
N GLU A 133 -0.69 -16.20 -20.06
CA GLU A 133 0.61 -16.61 -20.59
C GLU A 133 0.94 -18.09 -20.31
N GLY A 134 0.06 -18.81 -19.61
CA GLY A 134 0.26 -20.23 -19.24
C GLY A 134 1.29 -20.47 -18.14
N THR A 135 1.76 -19.43 -17.44
CA THR A 135 2.71 -19.53 -16.33
C THR A 135 2.06 -20.08 -15.07
N ILE A 136 0.79 -19.77 -14.85
CA ILE A 136 -0.04 -20.25 -13.74
C ILE A 136 -1.26 -20.95 -14.32
N GLU A 137 -1.63 -22.12 -13.81
CA GLU A 137 -2.90 -22.77 -14.15
C GLU A 137 -4.07 -21.97 -13.57
N ASP A 138 -5.11 -21.72 -14.38
CA ASP A 138 -6.28 -20.91 -13.99
C ASP A 138 -6.90 -21.38 -12.65
N LYS A 139 -7.08 -22.70 -12.48
CA LYS A 139 -7.60 -23.29 -11.24
C LYS A 139 -6.75 -23.03 -10.00
N LYS A 140 -5.49 -22.58 -10.16
CA LYS A 140 -4.55 -22.28 -9.06
C LYS A 140 -4.43 -20.77 -8.81
N SER A 141 -4.97 -19.93 -9.69
CA SER A 141 -4.79 -18.48 -9.65
C SER A 141 -5.24 -17.86 -8.33
N ASP A 142 -6.46 -18.17 -7.88
CA ASP A 142 -7.03 -17.63 -6.66
C ASP A 142 -6.27 -18.08 -5.39
N ILE A 143 -5.90 -19.36 -5.30
CA ILE A 143 -5.14 -19.86 -4.16
C ILE A 143 -3.70 -19.28 -4.14
N THR A 144 -3.07 -19.14 -5.30
CA THR A 144 -1.75 -18.53 -5.44
C THR A 144 -1.80 -17.08 -4.93
N LEU A 145 -2.79 -16.31 -5.38
CA LEU A 145 -2.98 -14.92 -4.97
C LEU A 145 -3.19 -14.79 -3.46
N LYS A 146 -4.06 -15.62 -2.87
CA LYS A 146 -4.31 -15.64 -1.44
C LYS A 146 -3.06 -15.98 -0.62
N ILE A 147 -2.28 -16.97 -1.05
CA ILE A 147 -1.04 -17.35 -0.37
C ILE A 147 -0.05 -16.19 -0.37
N ILE A 148 0.17 -15.57 -1.53
CA ILE A 148 1.13 -14.47 -1.66
C ILE A 148 0.72 -13.29 -0.76
N ILE A 149 -0.54 -12.88 -0.81
CA ILE A 149 -1.04 -11.78 0.02
C ILE A 149 -0.92 -12.11 1.51
N SER A 150 -1.33 -13.32 1.94
CA SER A 150 -1.26 -13.72 3.35
C SER A 150 0.17 -13.82 3.88
N VAL A 151 1.12 -14.26 3.06
CA VAL A 151 2.53 -14.29 3.44
C VAL A 151 3.05 -12.87 3.66
N HIS A 152 2.78 -11.93 2.74
CA HIS A 152 3.21 -10.55 2.88
C HIS A 152 2.55 -9.85 4.07
N GLU A 153 1.25 -10.06 4.29
CA GLU A 153 0.54 -9.58 5.47
C GLU A 153 1.21 -10.04 6.76
N SER A 154 1.54 -11.34 6.87
CA SER A 154 2.19 -11.93 8.03
C SER A 154 3.55 -11.28 8.30
N TYR A 155 4.41 -11.15 7.30
CA TYR A 155 5.72 -10.51 7.47
C TYR A 155 5.64 -9.02 7.82
N VAL A 156 4.73 -8.27 7.20
CA VAL A 156 4.52 -6.85 7.55
C VAL A 156 3.98 -6.72 8.97
N TYR A 157 3.09 -7.63 9.40
CA TYR A 157 2.58 -7.67 10.76
C TYR A 157 3.68 -7.99 11.78
N GLU A 158 4.53 -8.96 11.49
CA GLU A 158 5.69 -9.28 12.34
C GLU A 158 6.64 -8.09 12.46
N ALA A 159 6.94 -7.42 11.34
CA ALA A 159 7.75 -6.21 11.32
C ALA A 159 7.13 -5.08 12.18
N MET A 160 5.80 -4.94 12.11
CA MET A 160 5.06 -3.96 12.91
C MET A 160 5.17 -4.24 14.42
N ILE A 161 5.13 -5.52 14.83
CA ILE A 161 5.22 -5.91 16.25
C ILE A 161 6.64 -5.76 16.77
N GLN A 162 7.64 -6.15 15.98
CA GLN A 162 9.04 -6.15 16.41
C GLN A 162 9.65 -4.74 16.40
N GLY A 163 9.06 -3.81 15.66
CA GLY A 163 9.55 -2.44 15.54
C GLY A 163 10.97 -2.37 14.99
N ASP A 164 11.76 -1.42 15.51
CA ASP A 164 13.16 -1.15 15.07
C ASP A 164 14.16 -2.31 15.29
N LYS A 165 13.68 -3.47 15.75
CA LYS A 165 14.53 -4.65 16.00
C LYS A 165 14.74 -5.53 14.77
N LEU A 166 14.02 -5.27 13.68
CA LEU A 166 14.19 -6.02 12.44
C LEU A 166 15.45 -5.56 11.73
N ASP A 167 16.38 -6.49 11.61
CA ASP A 167 17.50 -6.35 10.69
C ASP A 167 16.95 -6.50 9.26
N LEU A 168 16.89 -5.39 8.53
CA LEU A 168 16.34 -5.34 7.17
C LEU A 168 17.12 -6.25 6.21
N ASP A 169 18.40 -6.48 6.47
CA ASP A 169 19.25 -7.34 5.62
C ASP A 169 18.91 -8.83 5.74
N SER A 170 18.17 -9.23 6.80
CA SER A 170 17.74 -10.63 7.00
C SER A 170 16.47 -11.01 6.23
N HIS A 171 15.82 -10.06 5.57
CA HIS A 171 14.55 -10.25 4.84
C HIS A 171 14.64 -9.98 3.33
N GLU A 172 15.84 -9.69 2.82
CA GLU A 172 16.16 -9.66 1.39
C GLU A 172 16.60 -11.04 0.90
#